data_47444bcd340851a8a6b2c58ec35d0138
#
_entry.id   47444bcd340851a8a6b2c58ec35d0138
#
_cell.length_a   1.000
_cell.length_b   1.000
_cell.length_c   1.000
_cell.angle_alpha   90.00
_cell.angle_beta   90.00
_cell.angle_gamma   90.00
#
_symmetry.space_group_name_H-M   'P 1'
#
loop_
_entity.id
_entity.type
_entity.pdbx_description
1 polymer ?
#
loop_
_entity_poly.entity_id
_entity_poly.type
_entity_poly.pdbx_seq_one_letter_code
_entity_poly.pdbx_strand_id
1 'polypeptide(L)'
;MKNIVSIFVCLCIVVVSNAARVDTIVVYSNAMQKNIKVAVVIPDNAKQQQGVKFPVVYLLHGYSGNHGSWLKDAPQLQFRADQYQVMLVCPDGGYGSWYYDSPINDSIKYETFITKELLPYIDKNFPTSANKDHRAITGLSMGGHGGLFLGIRHSDLFGNAGSVCGGVDIRPFPNSWDIKKSLGTIMEQPKNWEDYSVINIAKNLKSGQLHIIFDCGVSDFFIGVNRSLHQLLLSNKIDHDYTERPGGHNKAYWSNSIDYQLQYFAKSFMMAIK
;
A
#
# COMPACT_ATOMS: atom_id res chain seq x y z
N MET A 1 4.41 -72.96 -4.25
CA MET A 1 4.30 -71.64 -3.60
C MET A 1 4.51 -70.58 -4.67
N LYS A 2 3.47 -69.84 -5.09
CA LYS A 2 3.58 -68.77 -6.11
C LYS A 2 3.76 -67.44 -5.38
N ASN A 3 4.92 -66.80 -5.55
CA ASN A 3 5.19 -65.46 -5.03
C ASN A 3 4.45 -64.40 -5.86
N ILE A 4 3.48 -63.73 -5.27
CA ILE A 4 2.81 -62.57 -5.86
C ILE A 4 3.66 -61.36 -5.50
N VAL A 5 4.30 -60.76 -6.48
CA VAL A 5 5.00 -59.47 -6.35
C VAL A 5 3.96 -58.38 -6.59
N SER A 6 3.54 -57.69 -5.54
CA SER A 6 2.70 -56.52 -5.67
C SER A 6 3.55 -55.29 -6.06
N ILE A 7 3.35 -54.81 -7.26
CA ILE A 7 3.99 -53.56 -7.75
C ILE A 7 3.12 -52.40 -7.26
N PHE A 8 3.64 -51.60 -6.31
CA PHE A 8 3.04 -50.34 -5.89
C PHE A 8 3.40 -49.26 -6.90
N VAL A 9 2.48 -48.89 -7.76
CA VAL A 9 2.64 -47.74 -8.66
C VAL A 9 2.36 -46.46 -7.86
N CYS A 10 3.40 -45.73 -7.48
CA CYS A 10 3.30 -44.42 -6.86
C CYS A 10 2.90 -43.39 -7.92
N LEU A 11 1.63 -43.00 -7.95
CA LEU A 11 1.14 -41.95 -8.84
C LEU A 11 1.58 -40.60 -8.30
N CYS A 12 2.69 -40.04 -8.80
CA CYS A 12 3.10 -38.66 -8.50
C CYS A 12 2.12 -37.71 -9.19
N ILE A 13 1.16 -37.19 -8.44
CA ILE A 13 0.32 -36.07 -8.90
C ILE A 13 1.24 -34.82 -8.91
N VAL A 14 1.66 -34.40 -10.09
CA VAL A 14 2.33 -33.10 -10.28
C VAL A 14 1.23 -32.03 -10.14
N VAL A 15 1.11 -31.43 -8.96
CA VAL A 15 0.30 -30.24 -8.78
C VAL A 15 1.05 -29.08 -9.43
N VAL A 16 0.64 -28.68 -10.61
CA VAL A 16 1.13 -27.43 -11.22
C VAL A 16 0.59 -26.29 -10.38
N SER A 17 1.39 -25.81 -9.45
CA SER A 17 1.08 -24.59 -8.70
C SER A 17 1.28 -23.41 -9.66
N ASN A 18 0.22 -22.90 -10.23
CA ASN A 18 0.26 -21.60 -10.90
C ASN A 18 0.40 -20.53 -9.79
N ALA A 19 1.29 -19.58 -9.98
CA ALA A 19 1.45 -18.44 -9.08
C ALA A 19 0.76 -17.23 -9.70
N ALA A 20 0.34 -16.29 -8.87
CA ALA A 20 -0.21 -15.01 -9.29
C ALA A 20 0.66 -14.37 -10.37
N ARG A 21 0.03 -13.87 -11.43
CA ARG A 21 0.72 -13.24 -12.56
C ARG A 21 1.14 -11.83 -12.20
N VAL A 22 2.34 -11.45 -12.62
CA VAL A 22 2.83 -10.07 -12.52
C VAL A 22 2.88 -9.46 -13.91
N ASP A 23 2.10 -8.40 -14.12
CA ASP A 23 2.14 -7.59 -15.32
C ASP A 23 2.77 -6.23 -15.00
N THR A 24 3.61 -5.71 -15.90
CA THR A 24 4.07 -4.33 -15.84
C THR A 24 3.36 -3.54 -16.93
N ILE A 25 2.55 -2.58 -16.52
CA ILE A 25 1.82 -1.69 -17.43
C ILE A 25 2.40 -0.28 -17.37
N VAL A 26 2.04 0.53 -18.35
CA VAL A 26 2.35 1.95 -18.42
C VAL A 26 1.06 2.73 -18.44
N VAL A 27 0.89 3.64 -17.49
CA VAL A 27 -0.26 4.54 -17.42
C VAL A 27 0.24 5.96 -17.67
N TYR A 28 -0.34 6.62 -18.67
CA TYR A 28 -0.01 8.02 -18.94
C TYR A 28 -0.70 8.93 -17.94
N SER A 29 0.06 9.76 -17.25
CA SER A 29 -0.48 10.81 -16.37
C SER A 29 -0.68 12.09 -17.16
N ASN A 30 -1.94 12.50 -17.32
CA ASN A 30 -2.26 13.79 -17.93
C ASN A 30 -1.86 14.95 -16.99
N ALA A 31 -1.98 14.76 -15.68
CA ALA A 31 -1.63 15.78 -14.70
C ALA A 31 -0.12 16.08 -14.70
N MET A 32 0.73 15.08 -14.99
CA MET A 32 2.19 15.22 -14.98
C MET A 32 2.82 15.12 -16.38
N GLN A 33 2.02 14.90 -17.45
CA GLN A 33 2.46 14.78 -18.84
C GLN A 33 3.58 13.75 -19.02
N LYS A 34 3.47 12.59 -18.38
CA LYS A 34 4.48 11.53 -18.45
C LYS A 34 3.90 10.13 -18.29
N ASN A 35 4.65 9.16 -18.79
CA ASN A 35 4.34 7.73 -18.60
C ASN A 35 4.82 7.28 -17.22
N ILE A 36 3.97 6.56 -16.49
CA ILE A 36 4.27 5.99 -15.18
C ILE A 36 4.11 4.48 -15.25
N LYS A 37 5.16 3.75 -14.84
CA LYS A 37 5.12 2.29 -14.76
C LYS A 37 4.38 1.84 -13.51
N VAL A 38 3.61 0.75 -13.64
CA VAL A 38 2.85 0.15 -12.55
C VAL A 38 3.00 -1.37 -12.66
N ALA A 39 3.43 -2.02 -11.60
CA ALA A 39 3.37 -3.47 -11.51
C ALA A 39 2.01 -3.88 -10.93
N VAL A 40 1.36 -4.86 -11.56
CA VAL A 40 0.06 -5.39 -11.15
C VAL A 40 0.19 -6.88 -10.91
N VAL A 41 -0.08 -7.33 -9.68
CA VAL A 41 -0.13 -8.74 -9.33
C VAL A 41 -1.58 -9.19 -9.38
N ILE A 42 -1.86 -10.20 -10.20
CA ILE A 42 -3.20 -10.70 -10.48
C ILE A 42 -3.28 -12.15 -10.00
N PRO A 43 -4.21 -12.50 -9.08
CA PRO A 43 -4.39 -13.88 -8.63
C PRO A 43 -4.63 -14.85 -9.80
N ASP A 44 -4.11 -16.07 -9.70
CA ASP A 44 -4.20 -17.06 -10.80
C ASP A 44 -5.65 -17.45 -11.12
N ASN A 45 -6.54 -17.50 -10.13
CA ASN A 45 -7.97 -17.77 -10.32
C ASN A 45 -8.68 -16.77 -11.23
N ALA A 46 -8.08 -15.59 -11.52
CA ALA A 46 -8.64 -14.62 -12.48
C ALA A 46 -8.82 -15.21 -13.88
N LYS A 47 -8.02 -16.23 -14.24
CA LYS A 47 -8.14 -16.94 -15.53
C LYS A 47 -9.16 -18.07 -15.54
N GLN A 48 -9.42 -18.67 -14.36
CA GLN A 48 -10.21 -19.90 -14.24
C GLN A 48 -11.70 -19.64 -14.07
N GLN A 49 -12.08 -18.45 -13.60
CA GLN A 49 -13.47 -18.10 -13.32
C GLN A 49 -13.86 -16.79 -14.02
N GLN A 50 -14.56 -16.89 -15.12
CA GLN A 50 -15.11 -15.70 -15.80
C GLN A 50 -16.05 -14.92 -14.88
N GLY A 51 -15.84 -13.60 -14.79
CA GLY A 51 -16.70 -12.70 -14.01
C GLY A 51 -16.30 -12.49 -12.55
N VAL A 52 -15.28 -13.21 -12.02
CA VAL A 52 -14.78 -12.95 -10.66
C VAL A 52 -14.13 -11.57 -10.58
N LYS A 53 -14.48 -10.83 -9.54
CA LYS A 53 -13.91 -9.53 -9.21
C LYS A 53 -13.11 -9.62 -7.92
N PHE A 54 -11.93 -9.01 -7.90
CA PHE A 54 -10.99 -9.05 -6.78
C PHE A 54 -10.95 -7.72 -6.03
N PRO A 55 -10.86 -7.75 -4.70
CA PRO A 55 -10.42 -6.60 -3.93
C PRO A 55 -9.02 -6.17 -4.36
N VAL A 56 -8.68 -4.89 -4.15
CA VAL A 56 -7.42 -4.30 -4.61
C VAL A 56 -6.66 -3.65 -3.47
N VAL A 57 -5.36 -3.94 -3.36
CA VAL A 57 -4.46 -3.24 -2.45
C VAL A 57 -3.42 -2.48 -3.26
N TYR A 58 -3.40 -1.15 -3.12
CA TYR A 58 -2.37 -0.29 -3.68
C TYR A 58 -1.17 -0.28 -2.73
N LEU A 59 0.02 -0.68 -3.23
CA LEU A 59 1.27 -0.80 -2.47
C LEU A 59 2.26 0.28 -2.92
N LEU A 60 2.46 1.28 -2.09
CA LEU A 60 3.29 2.45 -2.35
C LEU A 60 4.73 2.20 -1.87
N HIS A 61 5.73 2.43 -2.74
CA HIS A 61 7.14 2.24 -2.40
C HIS A 61 7.72 3.39 -1.56
N GLY A 62 8.89 3.17 -0.95
CA GLY A 62 9.62 4.18 -0.18
C GLY A 62 10.43 5.14 -1.07
N TYR A 63 11.05 6.13 -0.44
CA TYR A 63 11.95 7.10 -1.09
C TYR A 63 13.01 6.37 -1.95
N SER A 64 13.30 6.89 -3.12
CA SER A 64 14.21 6.34 -4.14
C SER A 64 13.80 4.97 -4.74
N GLY A 65 12.62 4.44 -4.40
CA GLY A 65 12.09 3.21 -4.97
C GLY A 65 11.44 3.41 -6.35
N ASN A 66 10.76 2.35 -6.81
CA ASN A 66 9.99 2.32 -8.05
C ASN A 66 8.89 1.23 -8.00
N HIS A 67 8.14 1.06 -9.08
CA HIS A 67 7.07 0.06 -9.20
C HIS A 67 7.48 -1.40 -8.92
N GLY A 68 8.76 -1.76 -9.07
CA GLY A 68 9.27 -3.11 -8.80
C GLY A 68 9.77 -3.32 -7.37
N SER A 69 9.88 -2.26 -6.57
CA SER A 69 10.51 -2.31 -5.25
C SER A 69 9.82 -3.31 -4.31
N TRP A 70 8.51 -3.28 -4.20
CA TRP A 70 7.77 -4.20 -3.35
C TRP A 70 7.96 -5.67 -3.73
N LEU A 71 7.92 -6.00 -5.03
CA LEU A 71 8.11 -7.37 -5.50
C LEU A 71 9.53 -7.89 -5.24
N LYS A 72 10.53 -7.00 -5.31
CA LYS A 72 11.91 -7.33 -4.96
C LYS A 72 12.11 -7.50 -3.45
N ASP A 73 11.46 -6.65 -2.66
CA ASP A 73 11.68 -6.58 -1.21
C ASP A 73 10.81 -7.58 -0.43
N ALA A 74 9.66 -7.96 -0.96
CA ALA A 74 8.71 -8.92 -0.40
C ALA A 74 8.29 -9.95 -1.48
N PRO A 75 9.17 -10.90 -1.85
CA PRO A 75 8.91 -11.84 -2.94
C PRO A 75 7.71 -12.76 -2.71
N GLN A 76 7.27 -12.91 -1.46
CA GLN A 76 6.06 -13.67 -1.11
C GLN A 76 4.75 -13.00 -1.54
N LEU A 77 4.76 -11.77 -2.04
CA LEU A 77 3.55 -11.02 -2.40
C LEU A 77 2.69 -11.72 -3.45
N GLN A 78 3.31 -12.42 -4.43
CA GLN A 78 2.56 -13.21 -5.41
C GLN A 78 1.77 -14.34 -4.73
N PHE A 79 2.42 -15.08 -3.82
CA PHE A 79 1.76 -16.12 -3.02
C PHE A 79 0.64 -15.52 -2.14
N ARG A 80 0.85 -14.35 -1.54
CA ARG A 80 -0.16 -13.68 -0.72
C ARG A 80 -1.34 -13.18 -1.55
N ALA A 81 -1.10 -12.70 -2.78
CA ALA A 81 -2.17 -12.33 -3.71
C ALA A 81 -3.09 -13.52 -3.99
N ASP A 82 -2.54 -14.70 -4.26
CA ASP A 82 -3.31 -15.93 -4.44
C ASP A 82 -4.01 -16.37 -3.16
N GLN A 83 -3.28 -16.39 -2.04
CA GLN A 83 -3.81 -16.83 -0.74
C GLN A 83 -5.03 -16.01 -0.31
N TYR A 84 -4.98 -14.70 -0.48
CA TYR A 84 -6.04 -13.79 -0.04
C TYR A 84 -7.00 -13.41 -1.15
N GLN A 85 -6.78 -13.88 -2.38
CA GLN A 85 -7.58 -13.53 -3.56
C GLN A 85 -7.72 -12.01 -3.73
N VAL A 86 -6.58 -11.30 -3.65
CA VAL A 86 -6.50 -9.85 -3.78
C VAL A 86 -5.55 -9.47 -4.91
N MET A 87 -5.89 -8.45 -5.66
CA MET A 87 -4.97 -7.83 -6.62
C MET A 87 -4.06 -6.85 -5.89
N LEU A 88 -2.76 -6.81 -6.30
CA LEU A 88 -1.84 -5.81 -5.78
C LEU A 88 -1.45 -4.87 -6.91
N VAL A 89 -1.46 -3.57 -6.65
CA VAL A 89 -1.10 -2.51 -7.61
C VAL A 89 0.04 -1.71 -7.03
N CYS A 90 1.21 -1.78 -7.67
CA CYS A 90 2.46 -1.15 -7.22
C CYS A 90 2.86 -0.04 -8.21
N PRO A 91 2.38 1.19 -8.06
CA PRO A 91 2.75 2.29 -8.94
C PRO A 91 4.17 2.79 -8.66
N ASP A 92 4.82 3.32 -9.71
CA ASP A 92 5.98 4.17 -9.53
C ASP A 92 5.53 5.54 -9.00
N GLY A 93 5.90 5.83 -7.77
CA GLY A 93 5.61 7.10 -7.09
C GLY A 93 6.68 8.17 -7.31
N GLY A 94 7.63 7.94 -8.23
CA GLY A 94 8.79 8.80 -8.40
C GLY A 94 9.77 8.74 -7.22
N TYR A 95 10.91 9.40 -7.39
CA TYR A 95 12.03 9.31 -6.46
C TYR A 95 11.69 9.78 -5.02
N GLY A 96 10.92 10.89 -4.91
CA GLY A 96 10.67 11.55 -3.62
C GLY A 96 9.38 12.39 -3.63
N SER A 97 8.29 11.87 -4.24
CA SER A 97 7.03 12.61 -4.36
C SER A 97 6.20 12.66 -3.08
N TRP A 98 6.45 11.75 -2.13
CA TRP A 98 5.62 11.56 -0.93
C TRP A 98 4.14 11.31 -1.22
N TYR A 99 3.80 11.02 -2.50
CA TYR A 99 2.46 10.69 -3.00
C TYR A 99 1.42 11.79 -2.85
N TYR A 100 1.83 13.04 -2.78
CA TYR A 100 0.92 14.20 -2.79
C TYR A 100 1.07 15.04 -4.07
N ASP A 101 0.15 15.97 -4.25
CA ASP A 101 0.28 17.04 -5.22
C ASP A 101 1.04 18.20 -4.59
N SER A 102 2.18 18.52 -5.16
CA SER A 102 3.00 19.62 -4.62
C SER A 102 2.29 20.97 -4.78
N PRO A 103 2.25 21.80 -3.71
CA PRO A 103 1.69 23.13 -3.80
C PRO A 103 2.59 24.15 -4.51
N ILE A 104 3.86 23.79 -4.78
CA ILE A 104 4.85 24.69 -5.36
C ILE A 104 5.52 24.14 -6.63
N ASN A 105 5.23 22.88 -7.00
CA ASN A 105 5.84 22.24 -8.17
C ASN A 105 4.79 21.44 -8.95
N ASP A 106 4.31 21.98 -10.06
CA ASP A 106 3.25 21.39 -10.86
C ASP A 106 3.64 20.09 -11.56
N SER A 107 4.93 19.73 -11.61
CA SER A 107 5.37 18.44 -12.14
C SER A 107 5.18 17.26 -11.14
N ILE A 108 4.77 17.53 -9.90
CA ILE A 108 4.53 16.55 -8.83
C ILE A 108 3.03 16.55 -8.51
N LYS A 109 2.28 15.65 -9.14
CA LYS A 109 0.82 15.49 -8.98
C LYS A 109 0.45 14.04 -8.74
N TYR A 110 1.09 13.41 -7.72
CA TYR A 110 0.90 11.99 -7.47
C TYR A 110 -0.38 11.65 -6.74
N GLU A 111 -0.94 12.55 -5.94
CA GLU A 111 -2.30 12.41 -5.38
C GLU A 111 -3.33 12.33 -6.52
N THR A 112 -3.28 13.30 -7.46
CA THR A 112 -4.13 13.29 -8.66
C THR A 112 -3.90 12.04 -9.51
N PHE A 113 -2.64 11.64 -9.74
CA PHE A 113 -2.34 10.44 -10.49
C PHE A 113 -2.98 9.19 -9.88
N ILE A 114 -2.76 8.94 -8.59
CA ILE A 114 -3.30 7.74 -7.92
C ILE A 114 -4.83 7.75 -7.93
N THR A 115 -5.46 8.86 -7.57
CA THR A 115 -6.90 8.91 -7.29
C THR A 115 -7.77 9.18 -8.52
N LYS A 116 -7.27 9.93 -9.51
CA LYS A 116 -8.06 10.37 -10.68
C LYS A 116 -7.66 9.70 -11.99
N GLU A 117 -6.45 9.13 -12.05
CA GLU A 117 -5.94 8.55 -13.29
C GLU A 117 -5.69 7.04 -13.13
N LEU A 118 -4.88 6.61 -12.17
CA LEU A 118 -4.53 5.19 -11.99
C LEU A 118 -5.72 4.35 -11.51
N LEU A 119 -6.42 4.79 -10.47
CA LEU A 119 -7.53 4.02 -9.90
C LEU A 119 -8.63 3.74 -10.93
N PRO A 120 -9.15 4.74 -11.70
CA PRO A 120 -10.13 4.46 -12.75
C PRO A 120 -9.56 3.59 -13.89
N TYR A 121 -8.27 3.74 -14.21
CA TYR A 121 -7.62 2.89 -15.20
C TYR A 121 -7.59 1.42 -14.77
N ILE A 122 -7.25 1.15 -13.52
CA ILE A 122 -7.21 -0.21 -12.95
C ILE A 122 -8.62 -0.81 -12.92
N ASP A 123 -9.62 -0.06 -12.45
CA ASP A 123 -11.00 -0.54 -12.39
C ASP A 123 -11.60 -0.84 -13.76
N LYS A 124 -11.18 -0.10 -14.80
CA LYS A 124 -11.63 -0.30 -16.19
C LYS A 124 -10.98 -1.51 -16.85
N ASN A 125 -9.69 -1.75 -16.61
CA ASN A 125 -8.88 -2.68 -17.40
C ASN A 125 -8.59 -4.01 -16.70
N PHE A 126 -8.90 -4.13 -15.40
CA PHE A 126 -8.62 -5.32 -14.59
C PHE A 126 -9.89 -5.80 -13.86
N PRO A 127 -9.95 -7.07 -13.47
CA PRO A 127 -11.12 -7.65 -12.82
C PRO A 127 -11.21 -7.22 -11.34
N THR A 128 -11.35 -5.92 -11.08
CA THR A 128 -11.44 -5.36 -9.74
C THR A 128 -12.87 -5.27 -9.23
N SER A 129 -13.05 -5.41 -7.93
CA SER A 129 -14.25 -4.97 -7.25
C SER A 129 -14.16 -3.46 -7.02
N ALA A 130 -14.80 -2.67 -7.92
CA ALA A 130 -14.71 -1.22 -7.94
C ALA A 130 -15.53 -0.56 -6.79
N ASN A 131 -15.29 -1.00 -5.56
CA ASN A 131 -15.96 -0.53 -4.34
C ASN A 131 -14.88 -0.09 -3.33
N LYS A 132 -15.10 1.02 -2.64
CA LYS A 132 -14.17 1.52 -1.61
C LYS A 132 -13.90 0.50 -0.51
N ASP A 133 -14.91 -0.27 -0.10
CA ASP A 133 -14.80 -1.24 1.00
C ASP A 133 -13.96 -2.47 0.60
N HIS A 134 -13.79 -2.70 -0.71
CA HIS A 134 -12.88 -3.70 -1.28
C HIS A 134 -11.57 -3.08 -1.81
N ARG A 135 -11.24 -1.86 -1.36
CA ARG A 135 -10.02 -1.16 -1.78
C ARG A 135 -9.21 -0.71 -0.58
N ALA A 136 -7.93 -1.06 -0.59
CA ALA A 136 -6.96 -0.64 0.40
C ALA A 136 -5.80 0.12 -0.25
N ILE A 137 -5.16 0.99 0.53
CA ILE A 137 -3.93 1.66 0.15
C ILE A 137 -2.94 1.61 1.32
N THR A 138 -1.72 1.19 1.08
CA THR A 138 -0.65 1.13 2.08
C THR A 138 0.71 1.27 1.42
N GLY A 139 1.76 1.32 2.20
CA GLY A 139 3.11 1.38 1.70
C GLY A 139 4.16 1.44 2.79
N LEU A 140 5.44 1.53 2.41
CA LEU A 140 6.55 1.63 3.34
C LEU A 140 7.19 3.03 3.31
N SER A 141 7.61 3.54 4.47
CA SER A 141 8.38 4.80 4.58
C SER A 141 7.63 5.99 3.94
N MET A 142 8.17 6.59 2.87
CA MET A 142 7.46 7.57 2.03
C MET A 142 6.10 7.02 1.54
N GLY A 143 6.05 5.75 1.14
CA GLY A 143 4.80 5.08 0.75
C GLY A 143 3.86 4.84 1.94
N GLY A 144 4.38 4.66 3.14
CA GLY A 144 3.59 4.57 4.37
C GLY A 144 2.93 5.92 4.72
N HIS A 145 3.65 7.02 4.52
CA HIS A 145 3.04 8.35 4.51
C HIS A 145 1.92 8.42 3.47
N GLY A 146 2.24 8.09 2.19
CA GLY A 146 1.27 8.14 1.09
C GLY A 146 0.03 7.31 1.34
N GLY A 147 0.18 6.10 1.92
CA GLY A 147 -0.93 5.20 2.22
C GLY A 147 -1.95 5.82 3.18
N LEU A 148 -1.48 6.36 4.31
CA LEU A 148 -2.37 7.05 5.27
C LEU A 148 -2.82 8.42 4.76
N PHE A 149 -1.94 9.19 4.11
CA PHE A 149 -2.28 10.50 3.56
C PHE A 149 -3.42 10.40 2.55
N LEU A 150 -3.29 9.54 1.56
CA LEU A 150 -4.31 9.34 0.52
C LEU A 150 -5.56 8.65 1.08
N GLY A 151 -5.41 7.65 1.95
CA GLY A 151 -6.53 6.95 2.56
C GLY A 151 -7.42 7.87 3.39
N ILE A 152 -6.84 8.77 4.18
CA ILE A 152 -7.58 9.73 5.01
C ILE A 152 -8.26 10.79 4.13
N ARG A 153 -7.56 11.36 3.15
CA ARG A 153 -8.09 12.42 2.28
C ARG A 153 -9.14 11.93 1.29
N HIS A 154 -9.07 10.65 0.93
CA HIS A 154 -9.93 10.00 -0.07
C HIS A 154 -10.62 8.77 0.49
N SER A 155 -11.21 8.87 1.69
CA SER A 155 -11.99 7.80 2.32
C SER A 155 -13.29 7.45 1.58
N ASP A 156 -13.66 8.25 0.60
CA ASP A 156 -14.68 7.96 -0.40
C ASP A 156 -14.21 6.97 -1.48
N LEU A 157 -12.89 6.86 -1.70
CA LEU A 157 -12.26 5.95 -2.66
C LEU A 157 -11.65 4.71 -1.99
N PHE A 158 -11.13 4.85 -0.76
CA PHE A 158 -10.46 3.80 0.01
C PHE A 158 -11.19 3.57 1.32
N GLY A 159 -11.70 2.36 1.55
CA GLY A 159 -12.26 1.95 2.84
C GLY A 159 -11.21 1.49 3.84
N ASN A 160 -9.98 1.22 3.37
CA ASN A 160 -8.89 0.69 4.17
C ASN A 160 -7.58 1.43 3.86
N ALA A 161 -6.82 1.78 4.90
CA ALA A 161 -5.51 2.41 4.77
C ALA A 161 -4.48 1.82 5.73
N GLY A 162 -3.22 1.81 5.29
CA GLY A 162 -2.13 1.30 6.10
C GLY A 162 -0.83 2.07 5.96
N SER A 163 0.13 1.74 6.85
CA SER A 163 1.48 2.29 6.83
C SER A 163 2.48 1.34 7.47
N VAL A 164 3.58 1.09 6.80
CA VAL A 164 4.74 0.35 7.34
C VAL A 164 5.88 1.34 7.56
N CYS A 165 6.25 1.58 8.78
CA CYS A 165 7.31 2.54 9.14
C CYS A 165 7.15 3.89 8.43
N GLY A 166 5.93 4.43 8.35
CA GLY A 166 5.63 5.64 7.58
C GLY A 166 6.16 6.91 8.22
N GLY A 167 6.58 7.88 7.39
CA GLY A 167 6.88 9.24 7.83
C GLY A 167 5.61 10.04 8.10
N VAL A 168 4.80 9.62 9.06
CA VAL A 168 3.45 10.15 9.32
C VAL A 168 3.43 11.59 9.88
N ASP A 169 4.55 12.07 10.38
CA ASP A 169 4.82 13.49 10.63
C ASP A 169 6.17 13.85 9.99
N ILE A 170 6.13 14.67 8.95
CA ILE A 170 7.33 15.06 8.21
C ILE A 170 8.03 16.30 8.79
N ARG A 171 7.38 17.03 9.69
CA ARG A 171 7.86 18.31 10.24
C ARG A 171 9.17 18.19 11.04
N PRO A 172 9.43 17.09 11.78
CA PRO A 172 10.72 16.90 12.45
C PRO A 172 11.92 16.68 11.52
N PHE A 173 11.68 16.51 10.20
CA PHE A 173 12.69 16.11 9.22
C PHE A 173 12.86 17.13 8.08
N PRO A 174 13.02 18.44 8.35
CA PRO A 174 12.90 19.50 7.34
C PRO A 174 14.00 19.47 6.26
N ASN A 175 15.11 18.77 6.50
CA ASN A 175 16.23 18.68 5.57
C ASN A 175 16.38 17.28 4.94
N SER A 176 15.42 16.38 5.16
CA SER A 176 15.51 15.00 4.72
C SER A 176 14.68 14.74 3.48
N TRP A 177 15.10 13.74 2.69
CA TRP A 177 14.33 13.15 1.56
C TRP A 177 13.75 14.14 0.55
N ASP A 178 14.43 15.26 0.35
CA ASP A 178 14.05 16.28 -0.63
C ASP A 178 12.65 16.90 -0.45
N ILE A 179 12.00 16.71 0.70
CA ILE A 179 10.64 17.20 0.98
C ILE A 179 10.53 18.71 0.69
N LYS A 180 11.55 19.48 1.06
CA LYS A 180 11.58 20.93 0.80
C LYS A 180 11.54 21.31 -0.69
N LYS A 181 11.90 20.40 -1.61
CA LYS A 181 11.79 20.66 -3.06
C LYS A 181 10.35 20.66 -3.55
N SER A 182 9.46 20.03 -2.80
CA SER A 182 8.03 19.92 -3.14
C SER A 182 7.11 20.72 -2.22
N LEU A 183 7.53 21.06 -0.99
CA LEU A 183 6.72 21.83 -0.04
C LEU A 183 7.25 23.24 0.24
N GLY A 184 8.46 23.58 -0.23
CA GLY A 184 9.20 24.75 0.23
C GLY A 184 9.91 24.47 1.56
N THR A 185 10.74 25.39 2.02
CA THR A 185 11.37 25.25 3.35
C THR A 185 10.31 25.38 4.44
N ILE A 186 10.51 24.69 5.56
CA ILE A 186 9.55 24.75 6.69
C ILE A 186 9.46 26.18 7.27
N MET A 187 10.52 26.96 7.14
CA MET A 187 10.55 28.34 7.62
C MET A 187 9.72 29.29 6.73
N GLU A 188 9.75 29.09 5.41
CA GLU A 188 9.02 29.92 4.44
C GLU A 188 7.58 29.46 4.24
N GLN A 189 7.33 28.16 4.34
CA GLN A 189 6.06 27.52 4.03
C GLN A 189 5.61 26.57 5.17
N PRO A 190 5.53 27.01 6.43
CA PRO A 190 5.20 26.15 7.56
C PRO A 190 3.83 25.46 7.39
N LYS A 191 2.87 26.15 6.78
CA LYS A 191 1.54 25.62 6.53
C LYS A 191 1.55 24.41 5.59
N ASN A 192 2.42 24.38 4.56
CA ASN A 192 2.54 23.22 3.70
C ASN A 192 3.00 21.99 4.49
N TRP A 193 3.94 22.14 5.42
CA TRP A 193 4.41 21.05 6.26
C TRP A 193 3.33 20.53 7.23
N GLU A 194 2.47 21.39 7.70
CA GLU A 194 1.30 21.02 8.49
C GLU A 194 0.26 20.28 7.64
N ASP A 195 -0.17 20.87 6.52
CA ASP A 195 -1.24 20.34 5.68
C ASP A 195 -0.88 18.99 5.04
N TYR A 196 0.41 18.74 4.83
CA TYR A 196 0.91 17.51 4.22
C TYR A 196 1.49 16.49 5.23
N SER A 197 1.37 16.72 6.53
CA SER A 197 1.66 15.72 7.58
C SER A 197 0.42 14.91 7.92
N VAL A 198 0.55 13.57 7.87
CA VAL A 198 -0.56 12.64 8.18
C VAL A 198 -1.16 12.90 9.56
N ILE A 199 -0.31 13.08 10.58
CA ILE A 199 -0.76 13.34 11.96
C ILE A 199 -1.66 14.57 12.05
N ASN A 200 -1.48 15.55 11.17
CA ASN A 200 -2.28 16.78 11.19
C ASN A 200 -3.64 16.58 10.52
N ILE A 201 -3.67 15.92 9.35
CA ILE A 201 -4.93 15.61 8.67
C ILE A 201 -5.78 14.59 9.45
N ALA A 202 -5.15 13.67 10.19
CA ALA A 202 -5.81 12.68 11.03
C ALA A 202 -6.64 13.29 12.19
N LYS A 203 -6.39 14.54 12.58
CA LYS A 203 -7.19 15.26 13.58
C LYS A 203 -8.66 15.38 13.20
N ASN A 204 -8.97 15.38 11.91
CA ASN A 204 -10.31 15.56 11.37
C ASN A 204 -11.03 14.24 11.05
N LEU A 205 -10.37 13.09 11.28
CA LEU A 205 -10.92 11.78 11.03
C LEU A 205 -12.10 11.51 11.97
N LYS A 206 -13.13 10.83 11.44
CA LYS A 206 -14.30 10.42 12.22
C LYS A 206 -14.25 8.92 12.48
N SER A 207 -14.76 8.48 13.63
CA SER A 207 -14.87 7.05 13.93
C SER A 207 -15.67 6.31 12.85
N GLY A 208 -15.17 5.15 12.43
CA GLY A 208 -15.79 4.32 11.39
C GLY A 208 -15.63 4.83 9.94
N GLN A 209 -14.92 5.94 9.72
CA GLN A 209 -14.72 6.51 8.39
C GLN A 209 -13.75 5.67 7.54
N LEU A 210 -12.76 5.03 8.18
CA LEU A 210 -11.66 4.33 7.52
C LEU A 210 -11.17 3.21 8.43
N HIS A 211 -10.92 2.01 7.88
CA HIS A 211 -10.20 0.95 8.57
C HIS A 211 -8.70 1.20 8.48
N ILE A 212 -8.03 1.30 9.62
CA ILE A 212 -6.63 1.73 9.70
C ILE A 212 -5.76 0.66 10.34
N ILE A 213 -4.65 0.32 9.69
CA ILE A 213 -3.56 -0.48 10.26
C ILE A 213 -2.23 0.19 10.00
N PHE A 214 -1.39 0.32 11.04
CA PHE A 214 -0.01 0.76 10.83
C PHE A 214 0.94 0.16 11.86
N ASP A 215 2.19 0.11 11.51
CA ASP A 215 3.22 -0.47 12.36
C ASP A 215 4.58 0.20 12.14
N CYS A 216 5.46 0.06 13.13
CA CYS A 216 6.80 0.60 13.06
C CYS A 216 7.78 -0.27 13.84
N GLY A 217 9.00 -0.44 13.34
CA GLY A 217 10.07 -1.09 14.06
C GLY A 217 10.52 -0.29 15.28
N VAL A 218 10.74 -0.96 16.41
CA VAL A 218 11.16 -0.28 17.66
C VAL A 218 12.50 0.45 17.55
N SER A 219 13.34 0.07 16.57
CA SER A 219 14.62 0.72 16.28
C SER A 219 14.56 1.61 15.02
N ASP A 220 13.36 1.92 14.52
CA ASP A 220 13.15 2.77 13.36
C ASP A 220 13.22 4.25 13.77
N PHE A 221 13.81 5.09 12.93
CA PHE A 221 13.88 6.54 13.19
C PHE A 221 12.51 7.24 13.13
N PHE A 222 11.48 6.62 12.51
CA PHE A 222 10.11 7.11 12.52
C PHE A 222 9.28 6.60 13.70
N ILE A 223 9.83 5.81 14.63
CA ILE A 223 9.06 5.24 15.74
C ILE A 223 8.34 6.31 16.57
N GLY A 224 9.01 7.43 16.85
CA GLY A 224 8.45 8.52 17.65
C GLY A 224 7.21 9.15 17.01
N VAL A 225 7.25 9.44 15.71
CA VAL A 225 6.10 10.04 15.01
C VAL A 225 4.95 9.05 14.83
N ASN A 226 5.22 7.74 14.69
CA ASN A 226 4.19 6.71 14.65
C ASN A 226 3.50 6.54 16.02
N ARG A 227 4.25 6.57 17.13
CA ARG A 227 3.69 6.62 18.49
C ARG A 227 2.80 7.84 18.70
N SER A 228 3.22 9.01 18.21
CA SER A 228 2.44 10.24 18.31
C SER A 228 1.11 10.14 17.54
N LEU A 229 1.12 9.55 16.35
CA LEU A 229 -0.11 9.28 15.58
C LEU A 229 -1.03 8.31 16.32
N HIS A 230 -0.49 7.21 16.87
CA HIS A 230 -1.25 6.26 17.68
C HIS A 230 -1.95 6.95 18.86
N GLN A 231 -1.24 7.77 19.62
CA GLN A 231 -1.81 8.50 20.75
C GLN A 231 -2.90 9.50 20.30
N LEU A 232 -2.70 10.17 19.16
CA LEU A 232 -3.72 11.07 18.60
C LEU A 232 -5.00 10.30 18.24
N LEU A 233 -4.88 9.17 17.55
CA LEU A 233 -6.03 8.36 17.16
C LEU A 233 -6.78 7.80 18.38
N LEU A 234 -6.07 7.34 19.41
CA LEU A 234 -6.68 6.93 20.69
C LEU A 234 -7.44 8.06 21.35
N SER A 235 -6.84 9.26 21.45
CA SER A 235 -7.46 10.42 22.09
C SER A 235 -8.73 10.89 21.35
N ASN A 236 -8.76 10.70 20.03
CA ASN A 236 -9.91 11.03 19.17
C ASN A 236 -10.92 9.88 19.06
N LYS A 237 -10.70 8.73 19.75
CA LYS A 237 -11.56 7.54 19.70
C LYS A 237 -11.71 6.99 18.28
N ILE A 238 -10.62 6.99 17.52
CA ILE A 238 -10.53 6.39 16.17
C ILE A 238 -9.98 4.98 16.31
N ASP A 239 -10.79 3.99 15.93
CA ASP A 239 -10.37 2.60 15.93
C ASP A 239 -9.27 2.36 14.90
N HIS A 240 -8.21 1.66 15.32
CA HIS A 240 -7.08 1.33 14.46
C HIS A 240 -6.25 0.18 15.04
N ASP A 241 -5.59 -0.56 14.17
CA ASP A 241 -4.56 -1.53 14.54
C ASP A 241 -3.18 -0.85 14.52
N TYR A 242 -2.50 -0.80 15.68
CA TYR A 242 -1.12 -0.34 15.77
C TYR A 242 -0.23 -1.39 16.41
N THR A 243 0.92 -1.65 15.79
CA THR A 243 1.88 -2.63 16.32
C THR A 243 3.30 -2.12 16.24
N GLU A 244 4.06 -2.31 17.30
CA GLU A 244 5.52 -2.17 17.32
C GLU A 244 6.14 -3.56 17.33
N ARG A 245 7.16 -3.78 16.49
CA ARG A 245 7.89 -5.05 16.43
C ARG A 245 9.38 -4.82 16.48
N PRO A 246 10.18 -5.82 16.94
CA PRO A 246 11.64 -5.76 16.81
C PRO A 246 12.05 -5.51 15.36
N GLY A 247 13.01 -4.61 15.14
CA GLY A 247 13.53 -4.25 13.83
C GLY A 247 13.59 -2.73 13.62
N GLY A 248 14.07 -2.31 12.46
CA GLY A 248 14.26 -0.92 12.09
C GLY A 248 13.87 -0.66 10.63
N HIS A 249 14.31 0.46 10.07
CA HIS A 249 13.95 0.93 8.73
C HIS A 249 14.66 0.13 7.62
N ASN A 250 14.27 -1.11 7.39
CA ASN A 250 14.93 -1.99 6.45
C ASN A 250 13.99 -3.02 5.81
N LYS A 251 14.48 -3.63 4.71
CA LYS A 251 13.76 -4.61 3.91
C LYS A 251 13.22 -5.79 4.73
N ALA A 252 13.99 -6.32 5.70
CA ALA A 252 13.54 -7.47 6.48
C ALA A 252 12.31 -7.14 7.30
N TYR A 253 12.25 -5.93 7.88
CA TYR A 253 11.08 -5.46 8.60
C TYR A 253 9.88 -5.28 7.65
N TRP A 254 10.05 -4.59 6.54
CA TRP A 254 8.96 -4.29 5.60
C TRP A 254 8.36 -5.55 4.98
N SER A 255 9.22 -6.50 4.60
CA SER A 255 8.80 -7.80 4.06
C SER A 255 7.98 -8.61 5.05
N ASN A 256 8.33 -8.58 6.33
CA ASN A 256 7.55 -9.23 7.39
C ASN A 256 6.24 -8.48 7.66
N SER A 257 6.29 -7.16 7.73
CA SER A 257 5.16 -6.33 8.12
C SER A 257 4.01 -6.37 7.11
N ILE A 258 4.32 -6.39 5.80
CA ILE A 258 3.26 -6.38 4.77
C ILE A 258 2.34 -7.61 4.84
N ASP A 259 2.83 -8.74 5.33
CA ASP A 259 2.02 -9.95 5.51
C ASP A 259 0.87 -9.73 6.51
N TYR A 260 1.13 -9.01 7.61
CA TYR A 260 0.10 -8.67 8.60
C TYR A 260 -0.92 -7.67 8.05
N GLN A 261 -0.46 -6.69 7.27
CA GLN A 261 -1.37 -5.72 6.66
C GLN A 261 -2.26 -6.36 5.60
N LEU A 262 -1.73 -7.24 4.74
CA LEU A 262 -2.53 -7.96 3.77
C LEU A 262 -3.57 -8.88 4.44
N GLN A 263 -3.21 -9.53 5.54
CA GLN A 263 -4.17 -10.32 6.33
C GLN A 263 -5.28 -9.44 6.92
N TYR A 264 -4.95 -8.27 7.45
CA TYR A 264 -5.91 -7.31 7.98
C TYR A 264 -6.90 -6.86 6.89
N PHE A 265 -6.38 -6.44 5.72
CA PHE A 265 -7.22 -6.01 4.61
C PHE A 265 -8.11 -7.14 4.09
N ALA A 266 -7.58 -8.36 3.95
CA ALA A 266 -8.38 -9.51 3.53
C ALA A 266 -9.55 -9.80 4.49
N LYS A 267 -9.34 -9.68 5.80
CA LYS A 267 -10.43 -9.79 6.79
C LYS A 267 -11.45 -8.68 6.64
N SER A 268 -11.01 -7.42 6.45
CA SER A 268 -11.90 -6.28 6.24
C SER A 268 -12.75 -6.46 4.98
N PHE A 269 -12.17 -6.89 3.87
CA PHE A 269 -12.88 -7.16 2.62
C PHE A 269 -13.97 -8.24 2.77
N MET A 270 -13.69 -9.30 3.54
CA MET A 270 -14.69 -10.35 3.83
C MET A 270 -15.86 -9.84 4.67
N MET A 271 -15.65 -8.87 5.56
CA MET A 271 -16.72 -8.30 6.37
C MET A 271 -17.65 -7.39 5.54
N ALA A 272 -17.14 -6.77 4.48
CA ALA A 272 -17.91 -5.91 3.58
C ALA A 272 -18.87 -6.67 2.64
N ILE A 273 -18.77 -8.01 2.56
CA ILE A 273 -19.65 -8.86 1.73
C ILE A 273 -20.99 -9.17 2.44
N LYS A 274 -21.09 -8.85 3.73
CA LYS A 274 -22.32 -9.07 4.52
C LYS A 274 -23.26 -7.89 4.44
#